data_ca67857fdf7ebd0b533347b8c23ae5fa
#
_entry.id   ca67857fdf7ebd0b533347b8c23ae5fa
#
_cell.length_a   1.000
_cell.length_b   1.000
_cell.length_c   1.000
_cell.angle_alpha   90.00
_cell.angle_beta   90.00
_cell.angle_gamma   90.00
#
_symmetry.space_group_name_H-M   'P 1'
#
loop_
_entity.id
_entity.type
_entity.pdbx_description
1 polymer ?
#
loop_
_entity_poly.entity_id
_entity_poly.type
_entity_poly.pdbx_seq_one_letter_code
_entity_poly.pdbx_strand_id
1 'polypeptide(L)'
;MCGTLTINDAEYTVIKLLGKGKGGYSYLVTDGTTQYVLKQIHHEPCEYYAFGDQLQAELHDYETLRKLGISMPRLLAVDTLQEHILKEYIAGQTVAELLKEGRMEPDWLKQVQTMCGLLYPAGLNIDYYPTNFIPCGGTLYYIDYECNAYMEQWDFEHWGIQYWTAQAPERTI
;
A
#
# COMPACT_ATOMS: atom_id res chain seq x y z
N MET A 1 -0.74 4.94 -26.36
CA MET A 1 0.68 4.48 -26.38
C MET A 1 1.02 3.97 -24.99
N CYS A 2 1.42 2.71 -24.88
CA CYS A 2 1.97 2.21 -23.63
C CYS A 2 3.34 2.86 -23.43
N GLY A 3 3.51 3.64 -22.37
CA GLY A 3 4.81 4.20 -21.98
C GLY A 3 5.71 3.13 -21.38
N THR A 4 7.01 3.39 -21.33
CA THR A 4 7.97 2.58 -20.59
C THR A 4 8.49 3.34 -19.37
N LEU A 5 8.77 2.64 -18.30
CA LEU A 5 9.47 3.13 -17.12
C LEU A 5 10.71 2.27 -16.89
N THR A 6 11.75 2.87 -16.37
CA THR A 6 13.00 2.17 -16.09
C THR A 6 13.25 2.10 -14.58
N ILE A 7 13.96 1.07 -14.17
CA ILE A 7 14.50 0.91 -12.84
C ILE A 7 15.85 0.18 -12.94
N ASN A 8 16.93 0.81 -12.47
CA ASN A 8 18.30 0.27 -12.58
C ASN A 8 18.62 -0.26 -14.00
N ASP A 9 18.33 0.54 -15.04
CA ASP A 9 18.54 0.25 -16.47
C ASP A 9 17.63 -0.86 -17.06
N ALA A 10 16.76 -1.50 -16.27
CA ALA A 10 15.76 -2.42 -16.78
C ALA A 10 14.49 -1.67 -17.21
N GLU A 11 13.97 -1.99 -18.39
CA GLU A 11 12.74 -1.39 -18.93
C GLU A 11 11.49 -2.22 -18.58
N TYR A 12 10.44 -1.52 -18.21
CA TYR A 12 9.12 -2.08 -17.93
C TYR A 12 8.06 -1.36 -18.76
N THR A 13 7.21 -2.13 -19.42
CA THR A 13 6.06 -1.57 -20.15
C THR A 13 4.93 -1.24 -19.18
N VAL A 14 4.43 -0.01 -19.22
CA VAL A 14 3.29 0.41 -18.42
C VAL A 14 2.01 -0.17 -18.98
N ILE A 15 1.29 -0.94 -18.17
CA ILE A 15 -0.03 -1.50 -18.50
C ILE A 15 -1.11 -0.47 -18.16
N LYS A 16 -1.11 0.04 -16.92
CA LYS A 16 -2.07 1.06 -16.45
C LYS A 16 -1.58 1.76 -15.18
N LEU A 17 -2.13 2.94 -14.94
CA LEU A 17 -2.03 3.60 -13.64
C LEU A 17 -2.96 2.89 -12.64
N LEU A 18 -2.42 2.50 -11.49
CA LEU A 18 -3.18 1.91 -10.38
C LEU A 18 -3.70 2.98 -9.42
N GLY A 19 -2.94 4.03 -9.20
CA GLY A 19 -3.33 5.11 -8.33
C GLY A 19 -2.29 6.22 -8.20
N LYS A 20 -2.76 7.37 -7.74
CA LYS A 20 -1.94 8.51 -7.32
C LYS A 20 -2.12 8.69 -5.82
N GLY A 21 -1.05 8.47 -5.07
CA GLY A 21 -0.99 8.74 -3.63
C GLY A 21 -0.26 10.04 -3.31
N LYS A 22 -0.17 10.38 -2.02
CA LYS A 22 0.57 11.56 -1.54
C LYS A 22 2.06 11.52 -1.90
N GLY A 23 2.63 10.31 -1.92
CA GLY A 23 4.07 10.10 -2.15
C GLY A 23 4.44 9.66 -3.56
N GLY A 24 3.49 9.39 -4.47
CA GLY A 24 3.86 8.93 -5.80
C GLY A 24 2.72 8.38 -6.65
N TYR A 25 3.09 8.01 -7.86
CA TYR A 25 2.24 7.31 -8.81
C TYR A 25 2.58 5.82 -8.79
N SER A 26 1.58 4.96 -8.68
CA SER A 26 1.74 3.50 -8.75
C SER A 26 1.21 2.99 -10.08
N TYR A 27 2.05 2.30 -10.83
CA TYR A 27 1.72 1.73 -12.15
C TYR A 27 1.79 0.20 -12.08
N LEU A 28 0.84 -0.46 -12.74
CA LEU A 28 1.00 -1.85 -13.13
C LEU A 28 1.91 -1.88 -14.36
N VAL A 29 3.00 -2.62 -14.26
CA VAL A 29 4.01 -2.73 -15.31
C VAL A 29 4.34 -4.19 -15.58
N THR A 30 4.97 -4.47 -16.73
CA THR A 30 5.44 -5.80 -17.09
C THR A 30 6.81 -5.76 -17.74
N ASP A 31 7.60 -6.80 -17.55
CA ASP A 31 8.82 -7.09 -18.30
C ASP A 31 8.57 -7.97 -19.55
N GLY A 32 7.30 -8.21 -19.87
CA GLY A 32 6.86 -9.10 -20.96
C GLY A 32 6.47 -10.51 -20.50
N THR A 33 6.84 -10.92 -19.31
CA THR A 33 6.52 -12.23 -18.73
C THR A 33 5.77 -12.14 -17.42
N THR A 34 6.15 -11.22 -16.56
CA THR A 34 5.61 -11.04 -15.22
C THR A 34 5.10 -9.62 -15.02
N GLN A 35 4.11 -9.48 -14.16
CA GLN A 35 3.56 -8.19 -13.78
C GLN A 35 4.09 -7.75 -12.42
N TYR A 36 4.31 -6.44 -12.30
CA TYR A 36 4.86 -5.79 -11.11
C TYR A 36 4.11 -4.49 -10.82
N VAL A 37 4.28 -3.96 -9.63
CA VAL A 37 3.93 -2.57 -9.31
C VAL A 37 5.20 -1.74 -9.29
N LEU A 38 5.26 -0.70 -10.14
CA LEU A 38 6.31 0.30 -10.11
C LEU A 38 5.73 1.59 -9.53
N LYS A 39 6.28 2.03 -8.40
CA LYS A 39 5.94 3.31 -7.78
C LYS A 39 7.00 4.34 -8.15
N GLN A 40 6.55 5.43 -8.72
CA GLN A 40 7.35 6.61 -9.02
C GLN A 40 7.07 7.67 -7.96
N ILE A 41 8.06 8.00 -7.15
CA ILE A 41 7.96 9.08 -6.17
C ILE A 41 7.81 10.41 -6.91
N HIS A 42 6.96 11.29 -6.43
CA HIS A 42 6.82 12.66 -6.93
C HIS A 42 7.03 13.67 -5.81
N HIS A 43 7.46 14.86 -6.19
CA HIS A 43 7.68 15.99 -5.29
C HIS A 43 6.65 17.11 -5.52
N GLU A 44 5.43 16.74 -5.95
CA GLU A 44 4.35 17.71 -6.12
C GLU A 44 4.00 18.34 -4.75
N PRO A 45 3.82 19.67 -4.68
CA PRO A 45 3.47 20.35 -3.44
C PRO A 45 2.18 19.79 -2.85
N CYS A 46 2.23 19.40 -1.57
CA CYS A 46 1.06 19.01 -0.79
C CYS A 46 1.06 19.84 0.49
N GLU A 47 -0.08 20.44 0.84
CA GLU A 47 -0.20 21.37 1.97
C GLU A 47 0.19 20.77 3.34
N TYR A 48 0.33 19.43 3.40
CA TYR A 48 0.54 18.69 4.64
C TYR A 48 1.87 17.94 4.72
N TYR A 49 2.77 18.08 3.73
CA TYR A 49 4.04 17.35 3.72
C TYR A 49 5.23 18.30 3.73
N ALA A 50 6.02 18.23 4.80
CA ALA A 50 7.38 18.76 4.79
C ALA A 50 8.24 17.82 3.91
N PHE A 51 8.90 18.38 2.89
CA PHE A 51 9.74 17.64 1.97
C PHE A 51 10.94 17.04 2.71
N GLY A 52 10.84 15.76 3.05
CA GLY A 52 11.94 14.90 3.43
C GLY A 52 12.28 13.94 2.30
N ASP A 53 13.23 13.06 2.51
CA ASP A 53 13.53 11.97 1.60
C ASP A 53 12.40 10.92 1.68
N GLN A 54 11.38 11.08 0.84
CA GLN A 54 10.20 10.20 0.80
C GLN A 54 10.58 8.76 0.43
N LEU A 55 11.57 8.58 -0.44
CA LEU A 55 12.05 7.25 -0.81
C LEU A 55 12.63 6.53 0.42
N GLN A 56 13.52 7.17 1.16
CA GLN A 56 14.12 6.58 2.34
C GLN A 56 13.10 6.33 3.45
N ALA A 57 12.13 7.23 3.62
CA ALA A 57 11.04 7.04 4.57
C ALA A 57 10.20 5.80 4.23
N GLU A 58 9.84 5.62 2.97
CA GLU A 58 9.06 4.45 2.52
C GLU A 58 9.86 3.14 2.66
N LEU A 59 11.15 3.16 2.36
CA LEU A 59 12.02 1.99 2.55
C LEU A 59 12.22 1.64 4.03
N HIS A 60 12.33 2.64 4.89
CA HIS A 60 12.42 2.45 6.34
C HIS A 60 11.13 1.83 6.89
N ASP A 61 9.98 2.33 6.49
CA ASP A 61 8.67 1.82 6.90
C ASP A 61 8.46 0.39 6.41
N TYR A 62 8.84 0.08 5.16
CA TYR A 62 8.82 -1.29 4.64
C TYR A 62 9.62 -2.25 5.52
N GLU A 63 10.87 -1.91 5.85
CA GLU A 63 11.71 -2.75 6.69
C GLU A 63 11.14 -2.94 8.09
N THR A 64 10.55 -1.89 8.65
CA THR A 64 9.90 -1.91 9.97
C THR A 64 8.71 -2.86 9.96
N LEU A 65 7.80 -2.71 8.99
CA LEU A 65 6.60 -3.54 8.87
C LEU A 65 6.95 -5.00 8.52
N ARG A 66 7.96 -5.21 7.65
CA ARG A 66 8.45 -6.54 7.31
C ARG A 66 9.00 -7.29 8.52
N LYS A 67 9.78 -6.62 9.36
CA LYS A 67 10.33 -7.20 10.60
C LYS A 67 9.25 -7.57 11.60
N LEU A 68 8.14 -6.86 11.62
CA LEU A 68 6.97 -7.19 12.46
C LEU A 68 6.14 -8.36 11.90
N GLY A 69 6.38 -8.78 10.67
CA GLY A 69 5.65 -9.88 10.05
C GLY A 69 4.35 -9.46 9.37
N ILE A 70 4.20 -8.17 9.01
CA ILE A 70 3.04 -7.70 8.24
C ILE A 70 3.12 -8.27 6.82
N SER A 71 2.04 -8.89 6.36
CA SER A 71 1.93 -9.41 4.99
C SER A 71 1.84 -8.25 4.00
N MET A 72 2.86 -8.11 3.17
CA MET A 72 3.00 -7.02 2.18
C MET A 72 3.57 -7.55 0.87
N PRO A 73 3.36 -6.83 -0.26
CA PRO A 73 4.12 -7.06 -1.47
C PRO A 73 5.62 -6.97 -1.20
N ARG A 74 6.39 -7.90 -1.74
CA ARG A 74 7.84 -7.88 -1.58
C ARG A 74 8.44 -6.71 -2.35
N LEU A 75 9.39 -6.02 -1.72
CA LEU A 75 10.25 -5.06 -2.39
C LEU A 75 11.25 -5.82 -3.27
N LEU A 76 11.28 -5.52 -4.56
CA LEU A 76 12.09 -6.24 -5.55
C LEU A 76 13.30 -5.43 -6.02
N ALA A 77 13.14 -4.13 -6.24
CA ALA A 77 14.21 -3.24 -6.64
C ALA A 77 13.93 -1.79 -6.24
N VAL A 78 14.99 -1.03 -6.10
CA VAL A 78 14.95 0.41 -5.84
C VAL A 78 15.93 1.11 -6.77
N ASP A 79 15.48 2.16 -7.43
CA ASP A 79 16.32 3.08 -8.20
C ASP A 79 16.33 4.43 -7.48
N THR A 80 17.45 4.74 -6.85
CA THR A 80 17.59 5.95 -6.03
C THR A 80 17.75 7.20 -6.88
N LEU A 81 18.22 7.07 -8.13
CA LEU A 81 18.41 8.21 -9.03
C LEU A 81 17.09 8.66 -9.64
N GLN A 82 16.24 7.72 -10.00
CA GLN A 82 14.92 8.01 -10.57
C GLN A 82 13.81 8.03 -9.50
N GLU A 83 14.14 7.67 -8.27
CA GLU A 83 13.19 7.53 -7.16
C GLU A 83 12.03 6.58 -7.51
N HIS A 84 12.40 5.43 -8.08
CA HIS A 84 11.47 4.35 -8.41
C HIS A 84 11.61 3.18 -7.44
N ILE A 85 10.47 2.57 -7.11
CA ILE A 85 10.38 1.34 -6.30
C ILE A 85 9.64 0.29 -7.12
N LEU A 86 10.23 -0.90 -7.26
CA LEU A 86 9.58 -2.06 -7.87
C LEU A 86 9.10 -3.01 -6.77
N LYS A 87 7.82 -3.34 -6.82
CA LYS A 87 7.17 -4.25 -5.88
C LYS A 87 6.50 -5.41 -6.57
N GLU A 88 6.36 -6.51 -5.85
CA GLU A 88 5.49 -7.61 -6.23
C GLU A 88 4.08 -7.11 -6.52
N TYR A 89 3.46 -7.62 -7.58
CA TYR A 89 2.06 -7.37 -7.87
C TYR A 89 1.19 -8.41 -7.16
N ILE A 90 0.35 -7.96 -6.25
CA ILE A 90 -0.68 -8.80 -5.62
C ILE A 90 -1.92 -8.72 -6.51
N ALA A 91 -2.24 -9.82 -7.19
CA ALA A 91 -3.37 -9.88 -8.10
C ALA A 91 -4.69 -9.95 -7.32
N GLY A 92 -5.66 -9.13 -7.71
CA GLY A 92 -6.99 -9.11 -7.13
C GLY A 92 -7.55 -7.71 -6.98
N GLN A 93 -8.78 -7.66 -6.48
CA GLN A 93 -9.45 -6.42 -6.12
C GLN A 93 -9.08 -6.01 -4.70
N THR A 94 -9.08 -4.71 -4.45
CA THR A 94 -8.96 -4.18 -3.09
C THR A 94 -10.19 -4.56 -2.25
N VAL A 95 -10.02 -4.60 -0.94
CA VAL A 95 -11.17 -4.80 -0.02
C VAL A 95 -12.24 -3.75 -0.26
N ALA A 96 -11.86 -2.50 -0.55
CA ALA A 96 -12.83 -1.44 -0.86
C ALA A 96 -13.69 -1.75 -2.08
N GLU A 97 -13.11 -2.31 -3.15
CA GLU A 97 -13.85 -2.73 -4.35
C GLU A 97 -14.78 -3.90 -4.04
N LEU A 98 -14.28 -4.89 -3.30
CA LEU A 98 -15.07 -6.07 -2.89
C LEU A 98 -16.25 -5.68 -1.98
N LEU A 99 -16.06 -4.75 -1.06
CA LEU A 99 -17.14 -4.24 -0.21
C LEU A 99 -18.23 -3.53 -1.02
N LYS A 100 -17.87 -2.76 -2.05
CA LYS A 100 -18.86 -2.13 -2.97
C LYS A 100 -19.69 -3.17 -3.72
N GLU A 101 -19.14 -4.35 -3.97
CA GLU A 101 -19.85 -5.49 -4.56
C GLU A 101 -20.67 -6.30 -3.53
N GLY A 102 -20.71 -5.85 -2.28
CA GLY A 102 -21.39 -6.56 -1.18
C GLY A 102 -20.66 -7.80 -0.70
N ARG A 103 -19.38 -7.94 -1.01
CA ARG A 103 -18.52 -9.06 -0.59
C ARG A 103 -17.74 -8.65 0.65
N MET A 104 -17.96 -9.36 1.73
CA MET A 104 -17.21 -9.21 2.98
C MET A 104 -16.93 -10.59 3.55
N GLU A 105 -15.68 -10.87 3.85
CA GLU A 105 -15.27 -12.11 4.49
C GLU A 105 -14.77 -11.83 5.92
N PRO A 106 -15.36 -12.51 6.95
CA PRO A 106 -14.97 -12.29 8.35
C PRO A 106 -13.48 -12.55 8.61
N ASP A 107 -12.85 -13.39 7.80
CA ASP A 107 -11.42 -13.70 7.91
C ASP A 107 -10.53 -12.49 7.66
N TRP A 108 -10.95 -11.56 6.81
CA TRP A 108 -10.19 -10.32 6.57
C TRP A 108 -10.07 -9.47 7.83
N LEU A 109 -11.16 -9.35 8.61
CA LEU A 109 -11.14 -8.63 9.89
C LEU A 109 -10.20 -9.30 10.89
N LYS A 110 -10.20 -10.63 10.96
CA LYS A 110 -9.27 -11.36 11.83
C LYS A 110 -7.81 -11.11 11.44
N GLN A 111 -7.51 -11.07 10.15
CA GLN A 111 -6.17 -10.81 9.68
C GLN A 111 -5.73 -9.37 9.98
N VAL A 112 -6.60 -8.36 9.82
CA VAL A 112 -6.30 -6.99 10.26
C VAL A 112 -6.08 -6.93 11.77
N GLN A 113 -6.91 -7.58 12.58
CA GLN A 113 -6.73 -7.65 14.02
C GLN A 113 -5.40 -8.31 14.41
N THR A 114 -4.98 -9.33 13.66
CA THR A 114 -3.65 -9.93 13.83
C THR A 114 -2.54 -8.92 13.55
N MET A 115 -2.66 -8.13 12.48
CA MET A 115 -1.73 -7.04 12.19
C MET A 115 -1.70 -6.01 13.33
N CYS A 116 -2.85 -5.60 13.85
CA CYS A 116 -2.96 -4.69 15.00
C CYS A 116 -2.23 -5.25 16.24
N GLY A 117 -2.36 -6.55 16.50
CA GLY A 117 -1.65 -7.24 17.57
C GLY A 117 -0.12 -7.22 17.46
N LEU A 118 0.40 -7.05 16.25
CA LEU A 118 1.83 -6.86 15.98
C LEU A 118 2.25 -5.38 16.03
N LEU A 119 1.39 -4.50 15.53
CA LEU A 119 1.68 -3.08 15.37
C LEU A 119 1.59 -2.30 16.68
N TYR A 120 0.54 -2.48 17.45
CA TYR A 120 0.27 -1.69 18.67
C TYR A 120 1.37 -1.83 19.72
N PRO A 121 1.86 -3.05 20.05
CA PRO A 121 2.98 -3.18 20.97
C PRO A 121 4.28 -2.54 20.48
N ALA A 122 4.42 -2.39 19.15
CA ALA A 122 5.54 -1.69 18.54
C ALA A 122 5.34 -0.15 18.48
N GLY A 123 4.21 0.36 18.98
CA GLY A 123 3.88 1.78 18.94
C GLY A 123 3.54 2.31 17.56
N LEU A 124 2.95 1.48 16.70
CA LEU A 124 2.68 1.82 15.30
C LEU A 124 1.22 1.66 14.91
N ASN A 125 0.80 2.48 13.94
CA ASN A 125 -0.40 2.32 13.13
C ASN A 125 -0.02 2.21 11.64
N ILE A 126 -0.88 1.58 10.85
CA ILE A 126 -0.89 1.66 9.39
C ILE A 126 -2.15 2.39 8.93
N ASP A 127 -2.27 2.69 7.64
CA ASP A 127 -3.51 3.24 7.09
C ASP A 127 -4.52 2.11 6.84
N TYR A 128 -5.47 1.95 7.77
CA TYR A 128 -6.48 0.88 7.76
C TYR A 128 -7.59 1.09 6.73
N TYR A 129 -7.47 2.06 5.83
CA TYR A 129 -8.49 2.27 4.81
C TYR A 129 -8.52 1.09 3.81
N PRO A 130 -9.72 0.56 3.45
CA PRO A 130 -9.82 -0.70 2.70
C PRO A 130 -9.18 -0.71 1.30
N THR A 131 -8.89 0.45 0.71
CA THR A 131 -8.14 0.54 -0.55
C THR A 131 -6.69 0.05 -0.44
N ASN A 132 -6.16 -0.02 0.79
CA ASN A 132 -4.79 -0.43 1.07
C ASN A 132 -4.64 -1.93 1.30
N PHE A 133 -5.69 -2.72 1.09
CA PHE A 133 -5.67 -4.15 1.35
C PHE A 133 -6.20 -4.95 0.16
N ILE A 134 -5.49 -6.04 -0.19
CA ILE A 134 -5.89 -6.99 -1.22
C ILE A 134 -5.86 -8.40 -0.64
N PRO A 135 -7.00 -9.13 -0.61
CA PRO A 135 -7.02 -10.56 -0.29
C PRO A 135 -6.56 -11.37 -1.51
N CYS A 136 -5.59 -12.22 -1.33
CA CYS A 136 -5.08 -13.10 -2.37
C CYS A 136 -4.61 -14.43 -1.77
N GLY A 137 -5.12 -15.55 -2.27
CA GLY A 137 -4.70 -16.88 -1.83
C GLY A 137 -4.88 -17.15 -0.33
N GLY A 138 -5.91 -16.59 0.29
CA GLY A 138 -6.19 -16.73 1.73
C GLY A 138 -5.39 -15.78 2.63
N THR A 139 -4.53 -14.96 2.07
CA THR A 139 -3.75 -13.95 2.81
C THR A 139 -4.25 -12.55 2.47
N LEU A 140 -4.43 -11.71 3.48
CA LEU A 140 -4.74 -10.30 3.32
C LEU A 140 -3.42 -9.51 3.29
N TYR A 141 -3.14 -8.87 2.16
CA TYR A 141 -1.93 -8.07 1.97
C TYR A 141 -2.21 -6.59 2.21
N TYR A 142 -1.37 -5.95 3.03
CA TYR A 142 -1.28 -4.50 3.13
C TYR A 142 -0.35 -4.01 2.02
N ILE A 143 -0.89 -3.31 1.01
CA ILE A 143 -0.18 -3.00 -0.24
C ILE A 143 0.58 -1.67 -0.21
N ASP A 144 0.43 -0.89 0.85
CA ASP A 144 1.20 0.32 1.08
C ASP A 144 2.40 0.03 2.03
N TYR A 145 3.44 0.85 1.94
CA TYR A 145 4.63 0.75 2.80
C TYR A 145 4.67 1.87 3.85
N GLU A 146 3.54 2.40 4.24
CA GLU A 146 3.46 3.50 5.20
C GLU A 146 3.07 2.98 6.59
N CYS A 147 3.81 3.41 7.61
CA CYS A 147 3.40 3.30 8.99
C CYS A 147 3.66 4.61 9.75
N ASN A 148 2.89 4.83 10.80
CA ASN A 148 2.95 6.03 11.62
C ASN A 148 3.00 5.65 13.10
N ALA A 149 3.41 6.60 13.95
CA ALA A 149 3.33 6.43 15.39
C ALA A 149 1.89 6.11 15.83
N TYR A 150 1.74 5.18 16.77
CA TYR A 150 0.42 4.80 17.28
C TYR A 150 -0.30 6.01 17.88
N MET A 151 -1.54 6.17 17.45
CA MET A 151 -2.50 7.11 18.03
C MET A 151 -3.87 6.42 18.06
N GLU A 152 -4.48 6.32 19.24
CA GLU A 152 -5.75 5.63 19.48
C GLU A 152 -6.86 6.12 18.52
N GLN A 153 -6.93 7.42 18.28
CA GLN A 153 -7.93 8.03 17.39
C GLN A 153 -7.82 7.57 15.93
N TRP A 154 -6.71 6.95 15.52
CA TRP A 154 -6.42 6.47 14.17
C TRP A 154 -6.17 4.98 14.10
N ASP A 155 -6.43 4.25 15.20
CA ASP A 155 -6.31 2.80 15.19
C ASP A 155 -7.49 2.13 14.44
N PHE A 156 -7.41 0.82 14.34
CA PHE A 156 -8.43 0.07 13.59
C PHE A 156 -9.80 0.13 14.28
N GLU A 157 -9.85 -0.01 15.58
CA GLU A 157 -11.08 -0.11 16.37
C GLU A 157 -11.83 1.22 16.44
N HIS A 158 -11.11 2.36 16.52
CA HIS A 158 -11.72 3.68 16.64
C HIS A 158 -11.97 4.37 15.30
N TRP A 159 -11.11 4.10 14.30
CA TRP A 159 -11.21 4.76 13.00
C TRP A 159 -11.39 3.79 11.83
N GLY A 160 -10.53 2.77 11.70
CA GLY A 160 -10.46 1.93 10.50
C GLY A 160 -11.73 1.13 10.26
N ILE A 161 -12.26 0.50 11.29
CA ILE A 161 -13.35 -0.49 11.21
C ILE A 161 -14.62 0.07 10.55
N GLN A 162 -14.91 1.36 10.71
CA GLN A 162 -16.09 2.00 10.11
C GLN A 162 -16.12 1.90 8.58
N TYR A 163 -14.96 1.77 7.94
CA TYR A 163 -14.83 1.69 6.48
C TYR A 163 -14.91 0.25 5.95
N TRP A 164 -14.92 -0.75 6.83
CA TRP A 164 -14.93 -2.17 6.46
C TRP A 164 -16.34 -2.76 6.38
N THR A 165 -17.27 -1.99 5.83
CA THR A 165 -18.65 -2.41 5.59
C THR A 165 -19.12 -1.97 4.21
N ALA A 166 -20.13 -2.66 3.65
CA ALA A 166 -20.73 -2.29 2.36
C ALA A 166 -21.42 -0.90 2.35
N GLN A 167 -21.68 -0.35 3.53
CA GLN A 167 -22.33 0.95 3.73
C GLN A 167 -21.36 1.98 4.31
N ALA A 168 -20.06 1.76 4.13
CA ALA A 168 -19.05 2.64 4.68
C ALA A 168 -19.19 4.07 4.14
N PRO A 169 -18.97 5.09 4.98
CA PRO A 169 -18.91 6.47 4.53
C PRO A 169 -17.72 6.67 3.59
N GLU A 170 -17.81 7.62 2.67
CA GLU A 170 -16.64 8.04 1.91
C GLU A 170 -15.60 8.67 2.85
N ARG A 171 -14.33 8.43 2.55
CA ARG A 171 -13.24 9.03 3.32
C ARG A 171 -13.31 10.54 3.20
N THR A 172 -13.58 11.23 4.29
CA THR A 172 -13.42 12.67 4.39
C THR A 172 -11.92 12.96 4.61
N ILE A 173 -11.31 13.64 3.65
CA ILE A 173 -9.90 14.07 3.70
C ILE A 173 -9.81 15.33 4.57
#